data_b0f69d4999b85c8ad02123a791ffb3f3
#
_entry.id   b0f69d4999b85c8ad02123a791ffb3f3
#
_cell.length_a   1.000
_cell.length_b   1.000
_cell.length_c   1.000
_cell.angle_alpha   90.00
_cell.angle_beta   90.00
_cell.angle_gamma   90.00
#
_symmetry.space_group_name_H-M   'P 1'
#
loop_
_entity.id
_entity.type
_entity.pdbx_description
1 polymer ?
#
loop_
_entity_poly.entity_id
_entity_poly.type
_entity_poly.pdbx_seq_one_letter_code
_entity_poly.pdbx_strand_id
1 'polypeptide(L)'
;MAKKVLIIDDDEDYREATTTLLEAQGYAVITAENGNQGFEKAKSDQPDIILLDVMMTHKSEGFDLARSLQKESATKNIPLIIVSGVRREMNLPFGFEPDKEWLPVKAVLEKPIKPELLLKTIAENTQ
;
A
#
# COMPACT_ATOMS: atom_id res chain seq x y z
N MET A 1 0.73 -21.78 1.90
CA MET A 1 0.54 -21.03 0.66
C MET A 1 1.08 -19.61 0.84
N ALA A 2 1.64 -19.07 -0.23
CA ALA A 2 2.23 -17.74 -0.17
C ALA A 2 1.14 -16.68 0.02
N LYS A 3 1.42 -15.71 0.87
CA LYS A 3 0.56 -14.54 0.97
C LYS A 3 0.81 -13.64 -0.23
N LYS A 4 -0.21 -12.98 -0.70
CA LYS A 4 -0.16 -12.17 -1.91
C LYS A 4 -0.15 -10.68 -1.53
N VAL A 5 0.84 -9.94 -2.02
CA VAL A 5 1.00 -8.52 -1.75
C VAL A 5 0.79 -7.73 -3.04
N LEU A 6 -0.07 -6.73 -3.01
CA LEU A 6 -0.26 -5.81 -4.14
C LEU A 6 0.49 -4.52 -3.81
N ILE A 7 1.40 -4.12 -4.69
CA ILE A 7 2.15 -2.88 -4.56
C ILE A 7 1.64 -1.88 -5.60
N ILE A 8 1.13 -0.75 -5.13
CA ILE A 8 0.63 0.32 -6.00
C ILE A 8 1.54 1.51 -5.84
N ASP A 9 2.38 1.77 -6.84
CA ASP A 9 3.41 2.82 -6.78
C ASP A 9 3.83 3.13 -8.22
N ASP A 10 3.98 4.41 -8.57
CA ASP A 10 4.37 4.79 -9.92
C ASP A 10 5.89 4.75 -10.13
N ASP A 11 6.67 4.50 -9.08
CA ASP A 11 8.12 4.38 -9.18
C ASP A 11 8.51 2.94 -9.51
N GLU A 12 8.96 2.71 -10.74
CA GLU A 12 9.33 1.38 -11.20
C GLU A 12 10.47 0.78 -10.36
N ASP A 13 11.48 1.59 -10.05
CA ASP A 13 12.61 1.10 -9.26
C ASP A 13 12.17 0.63 -7.88
N TYR A 14 11.27 1.37 -7.25
CA TYR A 14 10.74 0.99 -5.96
C TYR A 14 9.93 -0.31 -6.05
N ARG A 15 9.09 -0.43 -7.10
CA ARG A 15 8.31 -1.66 -7.30
C ARG A 15 9.22 -2.86 -7.45
N GLU A 16 10.27 -2.73 -8.27
CA GLU A 16 11.20 -3.84 -8.52
C GLU A 16 11.97 -4.23 -7.25
N ALA A 17 12.50 -3.25 -6.54
CA ALA A 17 13.27 -3.51 -5.33
C ALA A 17 12.39 -4.18 -4.25
N THR A 18 11.19 -3.67 -4.08
CA THR A 18 10.27 -4.21 -3.08
C THR A 18 9.80 -5.61 -3.47
N THR A 19 9.52 -5.83 -4.75
CA THR A 19 9.14 -7.15 -5.25
C THR A 19 10.23 -8.16 -4.97
N THR A 20 11.49 -7.83 -5.28
CA THR A 20 12.61 -8.72 -5.04
C THR A 20 12.71 -9.08 -3.55
N LEU A 21 12.59 -8.08 -2.69
CA LEU A 21 12.66 -8.31 -1.25
C LEU A 21 11.55 -9.25 -0.77
N LEU A 22 10.32 -9.00 -1.21
CA LEU A 22 9.17 -9.78 -0.73
C LEU A 22 9.17 -11.19 -1.30
N GLU A 23 9.53 -11.35 -2.56
CA GLU A 23 9.61 -12.69 -3.15
C GLU A 23 10.68 -13.54 -2.46
N ALA A 24 11.78 -12.92 -2.06
CA ALA A 24 12.83 -13.63 -1.32
C ALA A 24 12.31 -14.15 0.03
N GLN A 25 11.27 -13.55 0.56
CA GLN A 25 10.66 -13.97 1.82
C GLN A 25 9.46 -14.90 1.62
N GLY A 26 9.19 -15.29 0.39
CA GLY A 26 8.12 -16.24 0.11
C GLY A 26 6.76 -15.63 -0.23
N TYR A 27 6.69 -14.32 -0.38
CA TYR A 27 5.44 -13.68 -0.78
C TYR A 27 5.24 -13.74 -2.29
N ALA A 28 3.99 -13.84 -2.71
CA ALA A 28 3.64 -13.59 -4.11
C ALA A 28 3.39 -12.10 -4.26
N VAL A 29 3.86 -11.48 -5.34
CA VAL A 29 3.76 -10.04 -5.51
C VAL A 29 3.08 -9.70 -6.81
N ILE A 30 2.13 -8.75 -6.73
CA ILE A 30 1.46 -8.16 -7.88
C ILE A 30 1.75 -6.67 -7.80
N THR A 31 1.98 -6.02 -8.93
CA THR A 31 2.28 -4.60 -8.96
C THR A 31 1.30 -3.84 -9.82
N ALA A 32 1.09 -2.57 -9.50
CA ALA A 32 0.30 -1.64 -10.29
C ALA A 32 1.01 -0.29 -10.29
N GLU A 33 0.95 0.42 -11.39
CA GLU A 33 1.68 1.68 -11.53
C GLU A 33 0.81 2.91 -11.33
N ASN A 34 -0.49 2.73 -11.17
CA ASN A 34 -1.39 3.85 -10.88
C ASN A 34 -2.63 3.36 -10.14
N GLY A 35 -3.46 4.32 -9.74
CA GLY A 35 -4.64 4.02 -8.94
C GLY A 35 -5.66 3.15 -9.66
N ASN A 36 -5.89 3.40 -10.95
CA ASN A 36 -6.86 2.60 -11.71
C ASN A 36 -6.44 1.16 -11.80
N GLN A 37 -5.17 0.91 -12.15
CA GLN A 37 -4.65 -0.46 -12.19
C GLN A 37 -4.71 -1.11 -10.83
N GLY A 38 -4.35 -0.34 -9.78
CA GLY A 38 -4.36 -0.86 -8.42
C GLY A 38 -5.74 -1.30 -7.98
N PHE A 39 -6.74 -0.48 -8.25
CA PHE A 39 -8.11 -0.79 -7.88
C PHE A 39 -8.61 -2.04 -8.59
N GLU A 40 -8.37 -2.13 -9.90
CA GLU A 40 -8.81 -3.28 -10.68
C GLU A 40 -8.11 -4.56 -10.23
N LYS A 41 -6.80 -4.50 -9.97
CA LYS A 41 -6.06 -5.67 -9.51
C LYS A 41 -6.48 -6.09 -8.10
N ALA A 42 -6.78 -5.14 -7.23
CA ALA A 42 -7.26 -5.45 -5.90
C ALA A 42 -8.56 -6.23 -5.96
N LYS A 43 -9.46 -5.85 -6.86
CA LYS A 43 -10.73 -6.55 -7.02
C LYS A 43 -10.56 -7.93 -7.66
N SER A 44 -9.75 -8.02 -8.71
CA SER A 44 -9.63 -9.27 -9.47
C SER A 44 -8.73 -10.30 -8.80
N ASP A 45 -7.63 -9.85 -8.19
CA ASP A 45 -6.63 -10.76 -7.65
C ASP A 45 -6.78 -11.02 -6.16
N GLN A 46 -7.55 -10.22 -5.45
CA GLN A 46 -7.85 -10.38 -4.02
C GLN A 46 -6.58 -10.61 -3.21
N PRO A 47 -5.66 -9.60 -3.19
CA PRO A 47 -4.43 -9.76 -2.41
C PRO A 47 -4.72 -9.83 -0.92
N ASP A 48 -3.76 -10.35 -0.18
CA ASP A 48 -3.86 -10.43 1.28
C ASP A 48 -3.53 -9.11 1.96
N ILE A 49 -2.80 -8.22 1.27
CA ILE A 49 -2.44 -6.91 1.79
C ILE A 49 -2.10 -6.00 0.60
N ILE A 50 -2.34 -4.70 0.77
CA ILE A 50 -2.04 -3.69 -0.25
C ILE A 50 -1.04 -2.69 0.33
N LEU A 51 0.04 -2.44 -0.40
CA LEU A 51 0.97 -1.36 -0.11
C LEU A 51 0.69 -0.24 -1.11
N LEU A 52 0.25 0.90 -0.62
CA LEU A 52 -0.18 2.00 -1.47
C LEU A 52 0.68 3.23 -1.26
N ASP A 53 1.34 3.68 -2.33
CA ASP A 53 2.05 4.95 -2.33
C ASP A 53 1.04 6.07 -2.55
N VAL A 54 1.00 7.04 -1.64
CA VAL A 54 0.06 8.17 -1.76
C VAL A 54 0.64 9.32 -2.59
N MET A 55 1.90 9.20 -3.01
CA MET A 55 2.57 10.24 -3.80
C MET A 55 2.73 9.82 -5.26
N MET A 56 1.66 9.32 -5.87
CA MET A 56 1.65 9.01 -7.28
C MET A 56 1.43 10.30 -8.09
N THR A 57 1.00 10.17 -9.31
CA THR A 57 0.86 11.29 -10.26
C THR A 57 0.22 12.54 -9.68
N HIS A 58 -0.80 12.36 -8.86
CA HIS A 58 -1.49 13.46 -8.18
C HIS A 58 -1.48 13.21 -6.67
N LYS A 59 -1.32 14.28 -5.90
CA LYS A 59 -1.27 14.17 -4.43
C LYS A 59 -2.50 13.50 -3.83
N SER A 60 -3.67 13.72 -4.42
CA SER A 60 -4.90 13.15 -3.89
C SER A 60 -5.20 11.75 -4.39
N GLU A 61 -4.51 11.28 -5.43
CA GLU A 61 -4.82 10.00 -6.05
C GLU A 61 -4.75 8.84 -5.07
N GLY A 62 -3.68 8.79 -4.29
CA GLY A 62 -3.51 7.70 -3.33
C GLY A 62 -4.57 7.72 -2.23
N PHE A 63 -4.91 8.89 -1.73
CA PHE A 63 -5.94 9.01 -0.69
C PHE A 63 -7.32 8.66 -1.23
N ASP A 64 -7.63 9.11 -2.44
CA ASP A 64 -8.90 8.77 -3.07
C ASP A 64 -9.02 7.28 -3.31
N LEU A 65 -7.93 6.65 -3.74
CA LEU A 65 -7.90 5.22 -3.95
C LEU A 65 -8.10 4.47 -2.63
N ALA A 66 -7.45 4.92 -1.56
CA ALA A 66 -7.62 4.30 -0.25
C ALA A 66 -9.09 4.31 0.16
N ARG A 67 -9.77 5.43 -0.01
CA ARG A 67 -11.19 5.54 0.30
C ARG A 67 -12.03 4.62 -0.59
N SER A 68 -11.72 4.58 -1.88
CA SER A 68 -12.46 3.72 -2.82
C SER A 68 -12.32 2.25 -2.45
N LEU A 69 -11.12 1.82 -2.08
CA LEU A 69 -10.88 0.44 -1.66
C LEU A 69 -11.68 0.08 -0.41
N GLN A 70 -11.83 1.03 0.51
CA GLN A 70 -12.57 0.79 1.74
C GLN A 70 -14.09 0.77 1.53
N LYS A 71 -14.58 1.40 0.47
CA LYS A 71 -16.00 1.41 0.15
C LYS A 71 -16.43 0.24 -0.72
N GLU A 72 -15.50 -0.35 -1.46
CA GLU A 72 -15.82 -1.45 -2.37
C GLU A 72 -15.94 -2.75 -1.59
N SER A 73 -17.06 -3.45 -1.73
CA SER A 73 -17.31 -4.66 -0.97
C SER A 73 -16.24 -5.74 -1.23
N ALA A 74 -15.68 -5.78 -2.43
CA ALA A 74 -14.67 -6.78 -2.78
C ALA A 74 -13.32 -6.51 -2.11
N THR A 75 -13.04 -5.27 -1.70
CA THR A 75 -11.71 -4.89 -1.19
C THR A 75 -11.71 -4.31 0.22
N LYS A 76 -12.86 -4.01 0.78
CA LYS A 76 -12.93 -3.29 2.05
C LYS A 76 -12.25 -4.00 3.22
N ASN A 77 -12.13 -5.31 3.16
CA ASN A 77 -11.53 -6.09 4.24
C ASN A 77 -10.04 -6.37 4.02
N ILE A 78 -9.48 -5.94 2.89
CA ILE A 78 -8.06 -6.15 2.62
C ILE A 78 -7.26 -5.10 3.40
N PRO A 79 -6.30 -5.52 4.23
CA PRO A 79 -5.46 -4.56 4.96
C PRO A 79 -4.73 -3.63 4.02
N LEU A 80 -4.74 -2.34 4.34
CA LEU A 80 -4.12 -1.32 3.51
C LEU A 80 -3.03 -0.62 4.30
N ILE A 81 -1.83 -0.58 3.74
CA ILE A 81 -0.68 0.09 4.32
C ILE A 81 -0.33 1.26 3.43
N ILE A 82 -0.29 2.46 3.99
CA ILE A 82 0.12 3.66 3.27
C ILE A 82 1.63 3.77 3.32
N VAL A 83 2.24 4.05 2.16
CA VAL A 83 3.67 4.27 2.05
C VAL A 83 3.86 5.66 1.46
N SER A 84 4.68 6.49 2.10
CA SER A 84 4.88 7.86 1.66
C SER A 84 6.32 8.30 1.89
N GLY A 85 6.95 8.90 0.87
CA GLY A 85 8.30 9.44 0.99
C GLY A 85 8.34 10.93 1.24
N VAL A 86 7.18 11.56 1.30
CA VAL A 86 7.13 13.02 1.26
C VAL A 86 6.25 13.62 2.34
N ARG A 87 6.18 12.96 3.47
CA ARG A 87 5.39 13.44 4.58
C ARG A 87 5.63 14.92 4.89
N ARG A 88 6.91 15.33 4.88
CA ARG A 88 7.29 16.72 5.14
C ARG A 88 6.83 17.64 4.03
N GLU A 89 6.98 17.20 2.79
CA GLU A 89 6.64 18.00 1.63
C GLU A 89 5.14 18.19 1.49
N MET A 90 4.37 17.23 1.93
CA MET A 90 2.92 17.32 1.88
C MET A 90 2.35 18.20 2.99
N ASN A 91 3.16 18.51 4.00
CA ASN A 91 2.70 19.30 5.13
C ASN A 91 1.38 18.76 5.69
N LEU A 92 1.34 17.46 5.93
CA LEU A 92 0.12 16.81 6.41
C LEU A 92 -0.20 17.26 7.83
N PRO A 93 -1.44 17.69 8.07
CA PRO A 93 -1.84 18.10 9.42
C PRO A 93 -1.86 16.89 10.36
N PHE A 94 -1.50 17.12 11.61
CA PHE A 94 -1.58 16.10 12.66
C PHE A 94 -0.64 14.92 12.47
N GLY A 95 0.36 15.04 11.59
CA GLY A 95 1.11 13.89 11.19
C GLY A 95 0.20 13.00 10.35
N PHE A 96 0.71 11.89 9.89
CA PHE A 96 -0.09 10.97 9.08
C PHE A 96 -0.32 9.69 9.87
N GLU A 97 -1.46 9.62 10.53
CA GLU A 97 -1.78 8.48 11.37
C GLU A 97 -3.05 7.78 10.84
N PRO A 98 -3.16 6.47 11.02
CA PRO A 98 -4.37 5.77 10.64
C PRO A 98 -5.59 6.31 11.37
N ASP A 99 -6.66 6.53 10.63
CA ASP A 99 -7.91 7.05 11.16
C ASP A 99 -9.04 6.31 10.49
N LYS A 100 -9.85 5.61 11.27
CA LYS A 100 -10.92 4.77 10.74
C LYS A 100 -12.00 5.56 10.05
N GLU A 101 -12.19 6.81 10.44
CA GLU A 101 -13.22 7.64 9.83
C GLU A 101 -12.72 8.36 8.59
N TRP A 102 -11.47 8.82 8.66
CA TRP A 102 -10.90 9.66 7.60
C TRP A 102 -10.06 8.85 6.62
N LEU A 103 -9.20 7.96 7.14
CA LEU A 103 -8.33 7.14 6.29
C LEU A 103 -8.13 5.80 6.99
N PRO A 104 -9.02 4.84 6.71
CA PRO A 104 -9.01 3.55 7.42
C PRO A 104 -7.91 2.61 6.92
N VAL A 105 -6.68 2.88 7.34
CA VAL A 105 -5.52 2.07 6.98
C VAL A 105 -4.93 1.43 8.23
N LYS A 106 -4.18 0.35 8.04
CA LYS A 106 -3.59 -0.38 9.15
C LYS A 106 -2.28 0.22 9.65
N ALA A 107 -1.55 0.86 8.75
CA ALA A 107 -0.29 1.49 9.12
C ALA A 107 0.11 2.51 8.08
N VAL A 108 1.01 3.42 8.46
CA VAL A 108 1.61 4.39 7.57
C VAL A 108 3.12 4.26 7.71
N LEU A 109 3.81 4.00 6.61
CA LEU A 109 5.25 3.86 6.58
C LEU A 109 5.86 4.97 5.75
N GLU A 110 7.00 5.51 6.21
CA GLU A 110 7.68 6.59 5.53
C GLU A 110 8.91 6.06 4.79
N LYS A 111 9.03 6.43 3.52
CA LYS A 111 10.21 6.06 2.72
C LYS A 111 11.43 6.88 3.17
N PRO A 112 12.64 6.35 3.09
CA PRO A 112 12.95 4.96 2.76
C PRO A 112 12.60 4.03 3.91
N ILE A 113 11.90 2.94 3.61
CA ILE A 113 11.45 2.02 4.64
C ILE A 113 12.53 0.97 4.88
N LYS A 114 12.87 0.74 6.13
CA LYS A 114 13.81 -0.33 6.46
C LYS A 114 13.17 -1.67 6.11
N PRO A 115 13.90 -2.57 5.45
CA PRO A 115 13.33 -3.87 5.08
C PRO A 115 12.71 -4.62 6.25
N GLU A 116 13.36 -4.60 7.41
CA GLU A 116 12.84 -5.29 8.59
C GLU A 116 11.47 -4.75 9.02
N LEU A 117 11.31 -3.42 8.96
CA LEU A 117 10.04 -2.80 9.35
C LEU A 117 8.94 -3.15 8.35
N LEU A 118 9.26 -3.11 7.06
CA LEU A 118 8.27 -3.47 6.03
C LEU A 118 7.81 -4.90 6.19
N LEU A 119 8.76 -5.83 6.35
CA LEU A 119 8.44 -7.24 6.51
C LEU A 119 7.63 -7.51 7.76
N LYS A 120 7.98 -6.85 8.86
CA LYS A 120 7.24 -6.98 10.11
C LYS A 120 5.80 -6.48 9.95
N THR A 121 5.63 -5.32 9.32
CA THR A 121 4.31 -4.73 9.13
C THR A 121 3.43 -5.62 8.29
N ILE A 122 3.97 -6.18 7.21
CA ILE A 122 3.22 -7.10 6.36
C ILE A 122 2.84 -8.36 7.13
N ALA A 123 3.79 -8.94 7.85
CA ALA A 123 3.51 -10.17 8.60
C ALA A 123 2.42 -9.96 9.66
N GLU A 124 2.46 -8.82 10.35
CA GLU A 124 1.49 -8.52 11.39
C GLU A 124 0.07 -8.33 10.84
N ASN A 125 -0.04 -7.93 9.59
CA ASN A 125 -1.33 -7.63 8.97
C ASN A 125 -1.83 -8.71 8.01
N THR A 126 -1.11 -9.81 7.87
CA THR A 126 -1.51 -10.93 7.00
C THR A 126 -1.69 -12.24 7.74
N GLN A 127 -1.76 -12.18 9.03
CA GLN A 127 -1.95 -13.39 9.84
C GLN A 127 -3.37 -13.94 9.73
#